data_5be7c2fe61883f00f613bb679d2e06fa
#
_entry.id   5be7c2fe61883f00f613bb679d2e06fa
#
_cell.length_a   1.000
_cell.length_b   1.000
_cell.length_c   1.000
_cell.angle_alpha   90.00
_cell.angle_beta   90.00
_cell.angle_gamma   90.00
#
_symmetry.space_group_name_H-M   'P 1'
#
loop_
_entity.id
_entity.type
_entity.pdbx_description
1 polymer ?
#
loop_
_entity_poly.entity_id
_entity_poly.type
_entity_poly.pdbx_seq_one_letter_code
_entity_poly.pdbx_strand_id
1 'polypeptide(L)'
;MTDADVPRRHTSEDLTLIAHRGFAGEHPENTVAAFEAASRRADLIELDVVATADGDVVVFHDDDLAGRDGGTHGLTDAAGLVRETDTATVTRAEVLESGETVPRLSAALEAIPPTVGVNVELKNPGRSDLRVAERLDPDALSDRTDVWRPFVTRVIETLEEYDHEVLCSSFCEGALAATREVSSYPIAPICWGAVEDGLAIAERHDAAAIHPPIELIEGTPFTDASVVGAEPGLVERAHAADRAVNVWTVTTWYEATQLAAAGVDGLISDYAGVVGR
;
A
#
# COMPACT_ATOMS: atom_id res chain seq x y z
N MET A 1 20.03 41.42 -2.02
CA MET A 1 18.88 40.70 -1.44
C MET A 1 18.55 39.66 -2.47
N THR A 2 19.06 38.45 -2.27
CA THR A 2 18.79 37.29 -3.10
C THR A 2 17.43 36.78 -2.68
N ASP A 3 16.56 36.55 -3.66
CA ASP A 3 15.26 35.87 -3.45
C ASP A 3 15.55 34.57 -2.71
N ALA A 4 15.15 34.54 -1.44
CA ALA A 4 15.11 33.29 -0.67
C ALA A 4 14.07 32.40 -1.34
N ASP A 5 14.49 31.19 -1.67
CA ASP A 5 13.70 30.11 -2.24
C ASP A 5 12.42 29.94 -1.42
N VAL A 6 11.32 30.49 -1.90
CA VAL A 6 10.00 30.24 -1.31
C VAL A 6 9.67 28.80 -1.72
N PRO A 7 9.52 27.87 -0.78
CA PRO A 7 9.17 26.49 -1.13
C PRO A 7 7.92 26.52 -2.00
N ARG A 8 7.96 25.83 -3.15
CA ARG A 8 6.81 25.66 -4.02
C ARG A 8 5.70 25.04 -3.19
N ARG A 9 4.59 25.75 -3.03
CA ARG A 9 3.38 25.15 -2.45
C ARG A 9 2.85 24.17 -3.47
N HIS A 10 2.96 22.87 -3.18
CA HIS A 10 2.26 21.86 -3.94
C HIS A 10 0.76 22.11 -3.85
N THR A 11 0.09 22.05 -4.98
CA THR A 11 -1.38 22.00 -5.04
C THR A 11 -1.80 20.53 -5.06
N SER A 12 -3.04 20.23 -4.71
CA SER A 12 -3.54 18.86 -4.77
C SER A 12 -3.51 18.26 -6.19
N GLU A 13 -3.36 19.09 -7.22
CA GLU A 13 -3.23 18.69 -8.62
C GLU A 13 -1.82 18.18 -8.98
N ASP A 14 -0.80 18.54 -8.17
CA ASP A 14 0.59 18.12 -8.36
C ASP A 14 0.91 16.79 -7.68
N LEU A 15 -0.02 16.27 -6.85
CA LEU A 15 0.18 15.05 -6.08
C LEU A 15 -0.07 13.80 -6.91
N THR A 16 0.68 12.74 -6.65
CA THR A 16 0.40 11.40 -7.16
C THR A 16 -0.88 10.86 -6.51
N LEU A 17 -1.90 10.56 -7.30
CA LEU A 17 -3.13 9.94 -6.82
C LEU A 17 -3.03 8.42 -6.93
N ILE A 18 -3.01 7.76 -5.78
CA ILE A 18 -2.90 6.31 -5.64
C ILE A 18 -4.26 5.76 -5.23
N ALA A 19 -4.88 4.96 -6.09
CA ALA A 19 -6.21 4.39 -5.84
C ALA A 19 -6.10 3.24 -4.83
N HIS A 20 -6.42 3.49 -3.55
CA HIS A 20 -6.43 2.50 -2.49
C HIS A 20 -7.41 1.38 -2.81
N ARG A 21 -6.92 0.16 -3.06
CA ARG A 21 -7.70 -1.01 -3.48
C ARG A 21 -8.60 -0.75 -4.69
N GLY A 22 -8.19 0.14 -5.60
CA GLY A 22 -9.00 0.55 -6.74
C GLY A 22 -10.11 1.56 -6.41
N PHE A 23 -9.92 2.47 -5.44
CA PHE A 23 -10.90 3.39 -4.88
C PHE A 23 -12.04 2.67 -4.14
N ALA A 24 -11.71 2.06 -3.01
CA ALA A 24 -12.60 1.26 -2.16
C ALA A 24 -13.88 1.99 -1.69
N GLY A 25 -13.89 3.32 -1.68
CA GLY A 25 -15.07 4.12 -1.38
C GLY A 25 -16.04 4.30 -2.55
N GLU A 26 -15.62 3.95 -3.79
CA GLU A 26 -16.41 4.09 -5.01
C GLU A 26 -16.73 2.73 -5.66
N HIS A 27 -15.90 1.72 -5.44
CA HIS A 27 -15.95 0.41 -6.11
C HIS A 27 -15.75 -0.75 -5.11
N PRO A 28 -16.16 -1.99 -5.44
CA PRO A 28 -15.84 -3.15 -4.62
C PRO A 28 -14.32 -3.36 -4.59
N GLU A 29 -13.73 -3.20 -3.41
CA GLU A 29 -12.29 -3.17 -3.21
C GLU A 29 -11.56 -4.39 -3.77
N ASN A 30 -10.34 -4.18 -4.28
CA ASN A 30 -9.45 -5.24 -4.73
C ASN A 30 -10.06 -6.17 -5.81
N THR A 31 -10.96 -5.65 -6.65
CA THR A 31 -11.58 -6.39 -7.75
C THR A 31 -11.13 -5.89 -9.13
N VAL A 32 -11.31 -6.73 -10.16
CA VAL A 32 -11.01 -6.36 -11.55
C VAL A 32 -11.79 -5.12 -11.97
N ALA A 33 -13.10 -5.05 -11.66
CA ALA A 33 -13.92 -3.89 -11.99
C ALA A 33 -13.46 -2.59 -11.30
N ALA A 34 -12.99 -2.68 -10.05
CA ALA A 34 -12.41 -1.54 -9.34
C ALA A 34 -11.15 -1.03 -10.05
N PHE A 35 -10.25 -1.93 -10.45
CA PHE A 35 -9.00 -1.58 -11.14
C PHE A 35 -9.23 -0.98 -12.52
N GLU A 36 -10.15 -1.55 -13.32
CA GLU A 36 -10.56 -0.98 -14.61
C GLU A 36 -11.16 0.42 -14.48
N ALA A 37 -11.97 0.66 -13.44
CA ALA A 37 -12.55 1.96 -13.17
C ALA A 37 -11.50 2.97 -12.70
N ALA A 38 -10.65 2.59 -11.74
CA ALA A 38 -9.60 3.42 -11.16
C ALA A 38 -8.54 3.84 -12.18
N SER A 39 -8.21 2.97 -13.14
CA SER A 39 -7.22 3.21 -14.20
C SER A 39 -7.50 4.46 -15.07
N ARG A 40 -8.72 4.99 -15.02
CA ARG A 40 -9.10 6.20 -15.77
C ARG A 40 -8.75 7.50 -15.07
N ARG A 41 -8.42 7.43 -13.77
CA ARG A 41 -8.32 8.60 -12.90
C ARG A 41 -7.09 8.59 -11.99
N ALA A 42 -6.54 7.42 -11.69
CA ALA A 42 -5.38 7.25 -10.82
C ALA A 42 -4.07 7.32 -11.60
N ASP A 43 -3.01 7.77 -10.95
CA ASP A 43 -1.63 7.65 -11.44
C ASP A 43 -1.08 6.24 -11.12
N LEU A 44 -1.38 5.73 -9.91
CA LEU A 44 -1.09 4.36 -9.49
C LEU A 44 -2.34 3.70 -8.90
N ILE A 45 -2.41 2.39 -8.99
CA ILE A 45 -3.39 1.58 -8.26
C ILE A 45 -2.67 0.84 -7.14
N GLU A 46 -3.15 1.01 -5.92
CA GLU A 46 -2.72 0.20 -4.78
C GLU A 46 -3.60 -1.04 -4.70
N LEU A 47 -2.97 -2.18 -4.41
CA LEU A 47 -3.62 -3.48 -4.26
C LEU A 47 -2.89 -4.34 -3.23
N ASP A 48 -3.67 -5.12 -2.47
CA ASP A 48 -3.16 -5.98 -1.38
C ASP A 48 -2.93 -7.41 -1.87
N VAL A 49 -1.79 -8.03 -1.60
CA VAL A 49 -1.54 -9.42 -1.99
C VAL A 49 -1.31 -10.34 -0.80
N VAL A 50 -1.94 -11.52 -0.86
CA VAL A 50 -1.85 -12.59 0.14
C VAL A 50 -1.67 -13.95 -0.54
N ALA A 51 -1.11 -14.92 0.21
CA ALA A 51 -0.97 -16.30 -0.23
C ALA A 51 -2.20 -17.15 0.15
N THR A 52 -2.66 -18.00 -0.76
CA THR A 52 -3.64 -19.04 -0.51
C THR A 52 -2.98 -20.32 0.06
N ALA A 53 -3.77 -21.33 0.44
CA ALA A 53 -3.25 -22.64 0.90
C ALA A 53 -2.38 -23.32 -0.16
N ASP A 54 -2.68 -23.14 -1.45
CA ASP A 54 -1.91 -23.69 -2.57
C ASP A 54 -0.63 -22.88 -2.84
N GLY A 55 -0.48 -21.73 -2.17
CA GLY A 55 0.61 -20.80 -2.33
C GLY A 55 0.47 -19.87 -3.53
N ASP A 56 -0.66 -19.84 -4.21
CA ASP A 56 -0.95 -18.84 -5.24
C ASP A 56 -1.13 -17.45 -4.62
N VAL A 57 -0.90 -16.43 -5.44
CA VAL A 57 -1.04 -15.02 -5.06
C VAL A 57 -2.41 -14.51 -5.50
N VAL A 58 -3.22 -14.07 -4.54
CA VAL A 58 -4.52 -13.44 -4.78
C VAL A 58 -4.52 -12.00 -4.26
N VAL A 59 -5.42 -11.17 -4.80
CA VAL A 59 -5.56 -9.78 -4.38
C VAL A 59 -6.69 -9.68 -3.37
N PHE A 60 -6.32 -9.56 -2.09
CA PHE A 60 -7.27 -9.50 -0.98
C PHE A 60 -6.58 -8.89 0.26
N HIS A 61 -7.33 -8.12 1.05
CA HIS A 61 -6.75 -7.39 2.19
C HIS A 61 -6.73 -8.18 3.49
N ASP A 62 -7.85 -8.84 3.85
CA ASP A 62 -8.05 -9.42 5.17
C ASP A 62 -7.49 -10.85 5.26
N ASP A 63 -7.22 -11.33 6.48
CA ASP A 63 -6.79 -12.72 6.70
C ASP A 63 -7.93 -13.72 6.50
N ASP A 64 -9.18 -13.32 6.77
CA ASP A 64 -10.39 -14.15 6.67
C ASP A 64 -11.29 -13.66 5.53
N LEU A 65 -11.83 -14.58 4.73
CA LEU A 65 -12.69 -14.27 3.59
C LEU A 65 -13.98 -13.55 4.00
N ALA A 66 -14.56 -13.86 5.16
CA ALA A 66 -15.68 -13.10 5.71
C ALA A 66 -15.25 -11.69 6.11
N GLY A 67 -13.98 -11.55 6.55
CA GLY A 67 -13.33 -10.28 6.85
C GLY A 67 -14.09 -9.43 7.87
N ARG A 68 -13.96 -8.14 7.66
CA ARG A 68 -14.69 -7.11 8.42
C ARG A 68 -16.14 -6.99 7.95
N ASP A 69 -16.97 -6.33 8.74
CA ASP A 69 -18.35 -5.97 8.36
C ASP A 69 -18.31 -5.11 7.09
N GLY A 70 -18.91 -5.57 6.02
CA GLY A 70 -18.92 -4.88 4.73
C GLY A 70 -20.16 -5.14 3.89
N GLY A 71 -20.84 -6.23 4.13
CA GLY A 71 -22.09 -6.61 3.47
C GLY A 71 -22.93 -7.49 4.38
N THR A 72 -24.00 -8.09 3.85
CA THR A 72 -24.90 -8.98 4.61
C THR A 72 -24.16 -10.20 5.17
N HIS A 73 -23.07 -10.61 4.50
CA HIS A 73 -22.28 -11.80 4.82
C HIS A 73 -20.81 -11.50 5.20
N GLY A 74 -20.45 -10.22 5.42
CA GLY A 74 -19.08 -9.77 5.59
C GLY A 74 -18.50 -9.21 4.29
N LEU A 75 -17.15 -9.24 4.15
CA LEU A 75 -16.49 -8.73 2.95
C LEU A 75 -16.73 -9.63 1.73
N THR A 76 -16.80 -10.96 1.93
CA THR A 76 -17.20 -11.89 0.87
C THR A 76 -18.34 -12.82 1.33
N ASP A 77 -18.93 -13.55 0.40
CA ASP A 77 -19.93 -14.61 0.65
C ASP A 77 -19.29 -15.94 1.12
N ALA A 78 -17.97 -15.99 1.29
CA ALA A 78 -17.23 -17.13 1.80
C ALA A 78 -16.66 -16.82 3.20
N ALA A 79 -16.21 -17.85 3.92
CA ALA A 79 -15.60 -17.73 5.23
C ALA A 79 -14.38 -18.66 5.35
N GLY A 80 -13.48 -18.31 6.25
CA GLY A 80 -12.26 -19.04 6.53
C GLY A 80 -11.00 -18.26 6.15
N LEU A 81 -9.88 -18.68 6.72
CA LEU A 81 -8.61 -18.00 6.51
C LEU A 81 -8.13 -18.22 5.08
N VAL A 82 -7.78 -17.14 4.38
CA VAL A 82 -7.27 -17.19 2.99
C VAL A 82 -6.11 -18.17 2.88
N ARG A 83 -5.15 -18.12 3.81
CA ARG A 83 -3.98 -19.00 3.83
C ARG A 83 -4.29 -20.51 4.07
N GLU A 84 -5.51 -20.84 4.49
CA GLU A 84 -5.98 -22.20 4.75
C GLU A 84 -7.02 -22.68 3.71
N THR A 85 -7.35 -21.80 2.75
CA THR A 85 -8.35 -22.03 1.71
C THR A 85 -7.67 -22.18 0.36
N ASP A 86 -8.11 -23.17 -0.44
CA ASP A 86 -7.58 -23.38 -1.79
C ASP A 86 -7.93 -22.21 -2.72
N THR A 87 -7.06 -21.95 -3.69
CA THR A 87 -7.17 -20.84 -4.61
C THR A 87 -8.49 -20.84 -5.41
N ALA A 88 -8.97 -22.03 -5.80
CA ALA A 88 -10.20 -22.15 -6.57
C ALA A 88 -11.43 -21.76 -5.73
N THR A 89 -11.38 -21.91 -4.42
CA THR A 89 -12.42 -21.45 -3.50
C THR A 89 -12.31 -19.95 -3.27
N VAL A 90 -11.11 -19.44 -2.98
CA VAL A 90 -10.87 -18.01 -2.79
C VAL A 90 -11.32 -17.20 -4.00
N THR A 91 -10.93 -17.59 -5.22
CA THR A 91 -11.25 -16.85 -6.45
C THR A 91 -12.71 -16.94 -6.90
N ARG A 92 -13.56 -17.71 -6.20
CA ARG A 92 -15.01 -17.71 -6.38
C ARG A 92 -15.76 -16.89 -5.35
N ALA A 93 -15.08 -16.47 -4.28
CA ALA A 93 -15.70 -15.68 -3.23
C ALA A 93 -16.13 -14.30 -3.81
N GLU A 94 -17.42 -14.00 -3.70
CA GLU A 94 -18.01 -12.77 -4.23
C GLU A 94 -17.77 -11.62 -3.23
N VAL A 95 -17.21 -10.49 -3.73
CA VAL A 95 -16.86 -9.33 -2.92
C VAL A 95 -18.07 -8.38 -2.79
N LEU A 96 -18.52 -8.08 -1.58
CA LEU A 96 -19.53 -7.07 -1.26
C LEU A 96 -20.84 -7.21 -2.08
N GLU A 97 -21.26 -8.44 -2.39
CA GLU A 97 -22.50 -8.71 -3.16
C GLU A 97 -22.54 -7.98 -4.53
N SER A 98 -21.36 -7.72 -5.10
CA SER A 98 -21.22 -6.90 -6.31
C SER A 98 -21.27 -7.69 -7.63
N GLY A 99 -21.21 -9.01 -7.56
CA GLY A 99 -20.97 -9.89 -8.71
C GLY A 99 -19.50 -10.04 -9.08
N GLU A 100 -18.60 -9.24 -8.48
CA GLU A 100 -17.15 -9.36 -8.63
C GLU A 100 -16.59 -10.37 -7.63
N THR A 101 -15.48 -11.03 -8.00
CA THR A 101 -14.84 -12.03 -7.13
C THR A 101 -13.39 -11.67 -6.83
N VAL A 102 -12.80 -12.32 -5.81
CA VAL A 102 -11.38 -12.13 -5.45
C VAL A 102 -10.51 -12.55 -6.64
N PRO A 103 -9.71 -11.64 -7.23
CA PRO A 103 -8.88 -11.97 -8.38
C PRO A 103 -7.52 -12.58 -7.98
N ARG A 104 -6.91 -13.34 -8.89
CA ARG A 104 -5.47 -13.60 -8.84
C ARG A 104 -4.71 -12.30 -9.16
N LEU A 105 -3.47 -12.17 -8.68
CA LEU A 105 -2.62 -11.03 -9.01
C LEU A 105 -2.47 -10.85 -10.53
N SER A 106 -2.28 -11.92 -11.29
CA SER A 106 -2.18 -11.86 -12.75
C SER A 106 -3.43 -11.25 -13.40
N ALA A 107 -4.64 -11.61 -12.94
CA ALA A 107 -5.88 -11.05 -13.46
C ALA A 107 -6.05 -9.56 -13.14
N ALA A 108 -5.59 -9.13 -11.95
CA ALA A 108 -5.56 -7.72 -11.57
C ALA A 108 -4.62 -6.92 -12.49
N LEU A 109 -3.39 -7.43 -12.71
CA LEU A 109 -2.40 -6.77 -13.57
C LEU A 109 -2.85 -6.71 -15.03
N GLU A 110 -3.51 -7.76 -15.53
CA GLU A 110 -4.08 -7.78 -16.90
C GLU A 110 -5.16 -6.70 -17.09
N ALA A 111 -5.95 -6.40 -16.04
CA ALA A 111 -7.01 -5.40 -16.07
C ALA A 111 -6.49 -3.94 -16.00
N ILE A 112 -5.30 -3.74 -15.45
CA ILE A 112 -4.67 -2.43 -15.32
C ILE A 112 -3.86 -2.13 -16.60
N PRO A 113 -4.07 -1.02 -17.31
CA PRO A 113 -3.22 -0.68 -18.47
C PRO A 113 -1.79 -0.34 -18.02
N PRO A 114 -0.73 -0.67 -18.79
CA PRO A 114 0.66 -0.45 -18.41
C PRO A 114 1.06 1.03 -18.28
N THR A 115 0.19 1.94 -18.65
CA THR A 115 0.36 3.40 -18.43
C THR A 115 0.00 3.84 -17.00
N VAL A 116 -0.60 2.98 -16.21
CA VAL A 116 -0.94 3.19 -14.80
C VAL A 116 0.00 2.33 -13.96
N GLY A 117 0.68 2.95 -13.00
CA GLY A 117 1.57 2.22 -12.10
C GLY A 117 0.80 1.37 -11.08
N VAL A 118 1.50 0.44 -10.43
CA VAL A 118 0.92 -0.39 -9.36
C VAL A 118 1.74 -0.26 -8.08
N ASN A 119 1.07 -0.03 -6.96
CA ASN A 119 1.62 -0.17 -5.62
C ASN A 119 1.12 -1.49 -5.02
N VAL A 120 2.01 -2.47 -4.88
CA VAL A 120 1.67 -3.81 -4.41
C VAL A 120 2.00 -3.92 -2.93
N GLU A 121 0.97 -3.95 -2.06
CA GLU A 121 1.16 -4.19 -0.64
C GLU A 121 1.31 -5.69 -0.36
N LEU A 122 2.48 -6.07 0.14
CA LEU A 122 2.78 -7.44 0.58
C LEU A 122 2.18 -7.66 1.99
N LYS A 123 0.97 -8.23 2.06
CA LYS A 123 0.19 -8.34 3.30
C LYS A 123 0.52 -9.58 4.12
N ASN A 124 0.45 -10.76 3.50
CA ASN A 124 0.61 -12.01 4.23
C ASN A 124 1.13 -13.14 3.34
N PRO A 125 2.31 -13.74 3.69
CA PRO A 125 2.89 -14.88 2.98
C PRO A 125 2.26 -16.24 3.40
N GLY A 126 1.08 -16.23 4.04
CA GLY A 126 0.42 -17.43 4.57
C GLY A 126 0.75 -17.72 6.04
N ARG A 127 0.97 -16.69 6.87
CA ARG A 127 1.38 -16.83 8.28
C ARG A 127 0.40 -16.18 9.24
N SER A 128 0.39 -16.67 10.49
CA SER A 128 -0.37 -16.07 11.60
C SER A 128 0.50 -15.26 12.56
N ASP A 129 1.83 -15.29 12.40
CA ASP A 129 2.82 -14.71 13.32
C ASP A 129 3.56 -13.53 12.67
N LEU A 130 2.85 -12.67 11.94
CA LEU A 130 3.41 -11.48 11.32
C LEU A 130 3.92 -10.50 12.39
N ARG A 131 5.06 -9.86 12.08
CA ARG A 131 5.62 -8.76 12.88
C ARG A 131 5.41 -7.46 12.10
N VAL A 132 4.35 -6.74 12.47
CA VAL A 132 3.81 -5.60 11.74
C VAL A 132 4.32 -4.29 12.36
N ALA A 133 4.73 -3.34 11.52
CA ALA A 133 5.19 -2.00 11.90
C ALA A 133 6.28 -2.00 12.99
N GLU A 134 7.18 -2.96 12.90
CA GLU A 134 8.26 -3.16 13.87
C GLU A 134 9.61 -3.21 13.15
N ARG A 135 10.57 -2.43 13.62
CA ARG A 135 11.96 -2.53 13.21
C ARG A 135 12.61 -3.74 13.88
N LEU A 136 13.07 -4.68 13.08
CA LEU A 136 13.63 -5.93 13.55
C LEU A 136 15.13 -5.80 13.91
N ASP A 137 15.58 -6.55 14.94
CA ASP A 137 17.00 -6.79 15.12
C ASP A 137 17.56 -7.68 13.99
N PRO A 138 18.89 -7.75 13.79
CA PRO A 138 19.47 -8.46 12.65
C PRO A 138 19.10 -9.95 12.56
N ASP A 139 19.00 -10.66 13.67
CA ASP A 139 18.69 -12.09 13.70
C ASP A 139 17.21 -12.31 13.34
N ALA A 140 16.31 -11.55 13.96
CA ALA A 140 14.89 -11.57 13.65
C ALA A 140 14.62 -11.15 12.19
N LEU A 141 15.34 -10.16 11.66
CA LEU A 141 15.20 -9.74 10.27
C LEU A 141 15.61 -10.87 9.31
N SER A 142 16.72 -11.55 9.57
CA SER A 142 17.13 -12.70 8.75
C SER A 142 16.08 -13.80 8.72
N ASP A 143 15.59 -14.19 9.91
CA ASP A 143 14.55 -15.23 10.03
C ASP A 143 13.26 -14.83 9.31
N ARG A 144 12.83 -13.55 9.43
CA ARG A 144 11.62 -13.06 8.77
C ARG A 144 11.80 -12.91 7.27
N THR A 145 12.96 -12.51 6.80
CA THR A 145 13.28 -12.47 5.36
C THR A 145 13.13 -13.87 4.73
N ASP A 146 13.65 -14.91 5.39
CA ASP A 146 13.51 -16.29 4.94
C ASP A 146 12.05 -16.76 4.86
N VAL A 147 11.21 -16.33 5.82
CA VAL A 147 9.77 -16.62 5.82
C VAL A 147 9.05 -15.95 4.63
N TRP A 148 9.39 -14.70 4.31
CA TRP A 148 8.75 -13.94 3.25
C TRP A 148 9.24 -14.28 1.85
N ARG A 149 10.50 -14.69 1.69
CA ARG A 149 11.17 -14.90 0.39
C ARG A 149 10.38 -15.79 -0.58
N PRO A 150 9.82 -16.96 -0.21
CA PRO A 150 9.09 -17.80 -1.16
C PRO A 150 7.83 -17.14 -1.73
N PHE A 151 7.11 -16.35 -0.91
CA PHE A 151 5.94 -15.61 -1.34
C PHE A 151 6.32 -14.43 -2.21
N VAL A 152 7.27 -13.62 -1.76
CA VAL A 152 7.75 -12.45 -2.50
C VAL A 152 8.29 -12.86 -3.86
N THR A 153 9.06 -13.97 -3.95
CA THR A 153 9.55 -14.47 -5.25
C THR A 153 8.40 -14.72 -6.22
N ARG A 154 7.30 -15.35 -5.79
CA ARG A 154 6.14 -15.58 -6.66
C ARG A 154 5.43 -14.29 -7.06
N VAL A 155 5.33 -13.32 -6.15
CA VAL A 155 4.79 -11.99 -6.48
C VAL A 155 5.65 -11.33 -7.55
N ILE A 156 6.97 -11.31 -7.38
CA ILE A 156 7.91 -10.69 -8.32
C ILE A 156 7.88 -11.40 -9.69
N GLU A 157 7.92 -12.73 -9.71
CA GLU A 157 7.80 -13.51 -10.95
C GLU A 157 6.52 -13.15 -11.73
N THR A 158 5.38 -12.96 -11.02
CA THR A 158 4.14 -12.53 -11.66
C THR A 158 4.22 -11.09 -12.17
N LEU A 159 4.81 -10.17 -11.40
CA LEU A 159 4.96 -8.76 -11.81
C LEU A 159 5.86 -8.60 -13.04
N GLU A 160 6.92 -9.42 -13.16
CA GLU A 160 7.87 -9.39 -14.30
C GLU A 160 7.25 -9.84 -15.63
N GLU A 161 6.05 -10.44 -15.61
CA GLU A 161 5.30 -10.78 -16.84
C GLU A 161 4.59 -9.56 -17.46
N TYR A 162 4.56 -8.41 -16.75
CA TYR A 162 3.84 -7.19 -17.16
C TYR A 162 4.75 -5.96 -17.15
N ASP A 163 4.43 -4.98 -18.01
CA ASP A 163 5.24 -3.76 -18.20
C ASP A 163 4.71 -2.58 -17.34
N HIS A 164 4.38 -2.82 -16.06
CA HIS A 164 3.95 -1.76 -15.14
C HIS A 164 5.12 -1.08 -14.45
N GLU A 165 4.97 0.21 -14.13
CA GLU A 165 5.75 0.82 -13.07
C GLU A 165 5.29 0.22 -11.74
N VAL A 166 6.22 -0.33 -10.96
CA VAL A 166 5.91 -1.08 -9.72
C VAL A 166 6.55 -0.42 -8.52
N LEU A 167 5.78 -0.26 -7.44
CA LEU A 167 6.25 0.02 -6.09
C LEU A 167 5.75 -1.11 -5.17
N CYS A 168 6.65 -1.77 -4.44
CA CYS A 168 6.27 -2.76 -3.44
C CYS A 168 6.22 -2.12 -2.06
N SER A 169 5.13 -2.30 -1.32
CA SER A 169 5.01 -1.78 0.04
C SER A 169 4.67 -2.88 1.05
N SER A 170 4.96 -2.67 2.31
CA SER A 170 4.57 -3.57 3.39
C SER A 170 4.69 -2.90 4.75
N PHE A 171 3.85 -3.34 5.70
CA PHE A 171 4.05 -3.12 7.14
C PHE A 171 5.15 -4.00 7.74
N CYS A 172 5.55 -5.09 7.07
CA CYS A 172 6.50 -6.06 7.59
C CYS A 172 7.90 -5.84 7.01
N GLU A 173 8.88 -5.51 7.87
CA GLU A 173 10.26 -5.28 7.44
C GLU A 173 10.85 -6.49 6.71
N GLY A 174 10.51 -7.73 7.13
CA GLY A 174 10.98 -8.95 6.46
C GLY A 174 10.49 -9.09 5.02
N ALA A 175 9.30 -8.55 4.68
CA ALA A 175 8.79 -8.51 3.31
C ALA A 175 9.62 -7.58 2.42
N LEU A 176 9.95 -6.38 2.94
CA LEU A 176 10.77 -5.39 2.24
C LEU A 176 12.20 -5.91 2.03
N ALA A 177 12.77 -6.54 3.04
CA ALA A 177 14.09 -7.19 2.94
C ALA A 177 14.09 -8.30 1.88
N ALA A 178 13.07 -9.17 1.88
CA ALA A 178 12.93 -10.23 0.87
C ALA A 178 12.78 -9.63 -0.55
N THR A 179 12.02 -8.54 -0.71
CA THR A 179 11.89 -7.86 -2.00
C THR A 179 13.23 -7.35 -2.52
N ARG A 180 14.06 -6.75 -1.65
CA ARG A 180 15.41 -6.29 -2.00
C ARG A 180 16.36 -7.41 -2.40
N GLU A 181 16.17 -8.63 -1.86
CA GLU A 181 17.01 -9.78 -2.22
C GLU A 181 16.67 -10.35 -3.59
N VAL A 182 15.39 -10.32 -4.00
CA VAL A 182 14.93 -11.02 -5.20
C VAL A 182 14.60 -10.09 -6.37
N SER A 183 14.56 -8.76 -6.15
CA SER A 183 14.24 -7.80 -7.21
C SER A 183 14.94 -6.46 -7.04
N SER A 184 14.88 -5.62 -8.09
CA SER A 184 15.29 -4.23 -8.07
C SER A 184 14.11 -3.25 -7.96
N TYR A 185 12.89 -3.72 -7.79
CA TYR A 185 11.73 -2.86 -7.65
C TYR A 185 11.87 -1.90 -6.46
N PRO A 186 11.44 -0.64 -6.60
CA PRO A 186 11.39 0.29 -5.48
C PRO A 186 10.46 -0.24 -4.39
N ILE A 187 10.82 0.08 -3.14
CA ILE A 187 10.05 -0.34 -1.97
C ILE A 187 9.64 0.85 -1.10
N ALA A 188 8.58 0.66 -0.32
CA ALA A 188 8.09 1.63 0.66
C ALA A 188 7.65 0.92 1.95
N PRO A 189 8.27 1.20 3.11
CA PRO A 189 7.70 0.80 4.39
C PRO A 189 6.39 1.55 4.66
N ILE A 190 5.37 0.83 5.12
CA ILE A 190 4.14 1.40 5.62
C ILE A 190 4.29 1.57 7.12
N CYS A 191 4.10 2.81 7.61
CA CYS A 191 4.26 3.15 9.02
C CYS A 191 2.95 3.00 9.78
N TRP A 192 3.05 2.67 11.06
CA TRP A 192 1.93 2.70 11.99
C TRP A 192 2.42 3.17 13.37
N GLY A 193 2.19 4.43 13.67
CA GLY A 193 2.40 4.96 15.03
C GLY A 193 3.85 5.23 15.47
N ALA A 194 4.88 4.77 14.77
CA ALA A 194 6.29 4.99 15.11
C ALA A 194 7.07 5.56 13.92
N VAL A 195 7.18 6.88 13.84
CA VAL A 195 7.94 7.59 12.79
C VAL A 195 9.38 7.11 12.72
N GLU A 196 10.04 6.95 13.88
CA GLU A 196 11.46 6.57 13.96
C GLU A 196 11.74 5.19 13.38
N ASP A 197 10.88 4.21 13.66
CA ASP A 197 11.03 2.86 13.11
C ASP A 197 10.81 2.85 11.59
N GLY A 198 9.79 3.56 11.09
CA GLY A 198 9.51 3.67 9.66
C GLY A 198 10.66 4.30 8.89
N LEU A 199 11.22 5.42 9.37
CA LEU A 199 12.38 6.07 8.75
C LEU A 199 13.64 5.21 8.82
N ALA A 200 13.86 4.51 9.94
CA ALA A 200 15.02 3.62 10.08
C ALA A 200 14.93 2.38 9.17
N ILE A 201 13.73 1.84 8.95
CA ILE A 201 13.49 0.78 7.97
C ILE A 201 13.74 1.31 6.55
N ALA A 202 13.20 2.50 6.22
CA ALA A 202 13.41 3.13 4.93
C ALA A 202 14.90 3.37 4.64
N GLU A 203 15.66 3.83 5.62
CA GLU A 203 17.12 4.03 5.50
C GLU A 203 17.85 2.69 5.32
N ARG A 204 17.56 1.67 6.14
CA ARG A 204 18.23 0.35 6.10
C ARG A 204 18.08 -0.33 4.75
N HIS A 205 16.90 -0.21 4.14
CA HIS A 205 16.58 -0.90 2.90
C HIS A 205 16.62 -0.01 1.65
N ASP A 206 17.14 1.22 1.76
CA ASP A 206 17.19 2.20 0.66
C ASP A 206 15.83 2.34 -0.04
N ALA A 207 14.79 2.60 0.73
CA ALA A 207 13.44 2.70 0.24
C ALA A 207 13.25 3.98 -0.61
N ALA A 208 12.46 3.89 -1.68
CA ALA A 208 12.14 5.03 -2.56
C ALA A 208 11.04 5.93 -1.97
N ALA A 209 10.19 5.38 -1.13
CA ALA A 209 9.10 6.11 -0.49
C ALA A 209 8.86 5.61 0.95
N ILE A 210 8.02 6.34 1.68
CA ILE A 210 7.48 5.96 2.98
C ILE A 210 5.98 6.24 2.99
N HIS A 211 5.18 5.32 3.54
CA HIS A 211 3.72 5.41 3.55
C HIS A 211 3.19 5.57 4.99
N PRO A 212 3.13 6.81 5.51
CA PRO A 212 2.56 7.10 6.83
C PRO A 212 1.04 7.25 6.77
N PRO A 213 0.31 6.99 7.89
CA PRO A 213 -1.06 7.44 8.05
C PRO A 213 -1.14 8.97 8.22
N ILE A 214 -2.32 9.53 7.98
CA ILE A 214 -2.58 10.99 8.03
C ILE A 214 -2.10 11.62 9.34
N GLU A 215 -2.26 10.92 10.45
CA GLU A 215 -1.97 11.41 11.80
C GLU A 215 -0.47 11.66 12.06
N LEU A 216 0.40 11.07 11.24
CA LEU A 216 1.85 11.26 11.35
C LEU A 216 2.38 12.48 10.56
N ILE A 217 1.52 13.22 9.84
CA ILE A 217 1.94 14.38 9.06
C ILE A 217 1.81 15.64 9.89
N GLU A 218 2.94 16.22 10.28
CA GLU A 218 3.02 17.43 11.08
C GLU A 218 2.46 18.65 10.32
N GLY A 219 1.95 19.61 11.09
CA GLY A 219 1.44 20.87 10.54
C GLY A 219 0.06 20.77 9.90
N THR A 220 -0.62 19.63 10.03
CA THR A 220 -2.01 19.44 9.58
C THR A 220 -2.98 19.46 10.77
N PRO A 221 -4.29 19.70 10.53
CA PRO A 221 -5.30 19.58 11.58
C PRO A 221 -5.52 18.14 12.10
N PHE A 222 -4.93 17.14 11.45
CA PHE A 222 -5.10 15.72 11.74
C PHE A 222 -3.93 15.15 12.57
N THR A 223 -2.86 15.92 12.73
CA THR A 223 -1.65 15.50 13.43
C THR A 223 -1.97 15.02 14.86
N ASP A 224 -1.59 13.78 15.17
CA ASP A 224 -1.60 13.29 16.54
C ASP A 224 -0.26 13.62 17.23
N ALA A 225 -0.27 14.66 18.06
CA ALA A 225 0.91 15.12 18.77
C ALA A 225 1.51 14.08 19.74
N SER A 226 0.81 12.99 20.02
CA SER A 226 1.33 11.91 20.89
C SER A 226 2.21 10.92 20.15
N VAL A 227 2.14 10.87 18.82
CA VAL A 227 2.87 9.90 17.97
C VAL A 227 3.87 10.55 17.03
N VAL A 228 3.77 11.85 16.77
CA VAL A 228 4.77 12.59 15.99
C VAL A 228 6.03 12.80 16.79
N GLY A 229 7.17 12.66 16.12
CA GLY A 229 8.50 12.82 16.73
C GLY A 229 8.91 14.27 16.99
N ALA A 230 10.20 14.46 17.26
CA ALA A 230 10.79 15.78 17.36
C ALA A 230 11.01 16.40 15.97
N GLU A 231 11.06 17.72 15.89
CA GLU A 231 11.47 18.45 14.69
C GLU A 231 12.94 18.10 14.28
N PRO A 232 13.27 17.95 12.97
CA PRO A 232 12.36 18.09 11.84
C PRO A 232 11.39 16.91 11.70
N GLY A 233 10.22 17.18 11.12
CA GLY A 233 9.15 16.21 10.94
C GLY A 233 9.42 15.13 9.87
N LEU A 234 8.47 14.19 9.73
CA LEU A 234 8.60 13.03 8.84
C LEU A 234 8.84 13.46 7.39
N VAL A 235 8.06 14.41 6.87
CA VAL A 235 8.15 14.85 5.46
C VAL A 235 9.52 15.45 5.17
N GLU A 236 10.01 16.37 6.01
CA GLU A 236 11.32 16.99 5.83
C GLU A 236 12.46 15.97 5.86
N ARG A 237 12.38 15.00 6.79
CA ARG A 237 13.39 13.93 6.93
C ARG A 237 13.39 12.95 5.75
N ALA A 238 12.21 12.60 5.24
CA ALA A 238 12.07 11.74 4.07
C ALA A 238 12.66 12.43 2.83
N HIS A 239 12.30 13.70 2.59
CA HIS A 239 12.81 14.49 1.47
C HIS A 239 14.33 14.74 1.56
N ALA A 240 14.87 14.96 2.75
CA ALA A 240 16.31 15.10 2.95
C ALA A 240 17.10 13.83 2.56
N ALA A 241 16.41 12.70 2.44
CA ALA A 241 16.95 11.42 2.01
C ALA A 241 16.41 10.97 0.62
N ASP A 242 15.90 11.91 -0.18
CA ASP A 242 15.33 11.67 -1.53
C ASP A 242 14.21 10.61 -1.57
N ARG A 243 13.37 10.54 -0.51
CA ARG A 243 12.23 9.60 -0.41
C ARG A 243 10.91 10.33 -0.55
N ALA A 244 10.01 9.77 -1.35
CA ALA A 244 8.64 10.26 -1.46
C ALA A 244 7.82 9.90 -0.20
N VAL A 245 6.80 10.73 0.11
CA VAL A 245 5.86 10.51 1.21
C VAL A 245 4.45 10.34 0.63
N ASN A 246 3.92 9.10 0.65
CA ASN A 246 2.58 8.79 0.17
C ASN A 246 1.67 8.46 1.35
N VAL A 247 0.66 9.29 1.60
CA VAL A 247 -0.13 9.27 2.84
C VAL A 247 -1.43 8.48 2.67
N TRP A 248 -1.77 7.64 3.65
CA TRP A 248 -2.99 6.81 3.69
C TRP A 248 -3.79 7.05 5.00
N THR A 249 -5.11 6.82 5.03
CA THR A 249 -6.01 6.71 3.91
C THR A 249 -6.75 8.03 3.76
N VAL A 250 -6.63 8.67 2.60
CA VAL A 250 -7.25 9.98 2.34
C VAL A 250 -8.67 9.76 1.82
N THR A 251 -9.65 10.40 2.46
CA THR A 251 -11.07 10.21 2.15
C THR A 251 -11.81 11.47 1.76
N THR A 252 -11.22 12.64 2.02
CA THR A 252 -11.88 13.93 1.76
C THR A 252 -10.96 14.90 1.00
N TRP A 253 -11.59 15.78 0.22
CA TRP A 253 -10.90 16.92 -0.40
C TRP A 253 -10.17 17.78 0.64
N TYR A 254 -10.74 17.94 1.84
CA TYR A 254 -10.13 18.76 2.89
C TYR A 254 -8.81 18.14 3.37
N GLU A 255 -8.77 16.83 3.62
CA GLU A 255 -7.53 16.10 3.95
C GLU A 255 -6.49 16.29 2.83
N ALA A 256 -6.87 16.01 1.59
CA ALA A 256 -5.97 16.17 0.44
C ALA A 256 -5.35 17.57 0.36
N THR A 257 -6.15 18.61 0.59
CA THR A 257 -5.67 20.00 0.56
C THR A 257 -4.68 20.32 1.70
N GLN A 258 -4.94 19.82 2.90
CA GLN A 258 -4.04 20.04 4.05
C GLN A 258 -2.73 19.26 3.89
N LEU A 259 -2.80 18.02 3.42
CA LEU A 259 -1.63 17.18 3.15
C LEU A 259 -0.75 17.76 2.02
N ALA A 260 -1.37 18.26 0.93
CA ALA A 260 -0.65 18.98 -0.12
C ALA A 260 0.11 20.19 0.45
N ALA A 261 -0.53 20.97 1.32
CA ALA A 261 0.10 22.13 1.96
C ALA A 261 1.24 21.73 2.92
N ALA A 262 1.20 20.52 3.48
CA ALA A 262 2.27 19.96 4.31
C ALA A 262 3.43 19.38 3.49
N GLY A 263 3.30 19.30 2.15
CA GLY A 263 4.37 18.93 1.24
C GLY A 263 4.51 17.43 0.98
N VAL A 264 3.44 16.63 1.16
CA VAL A 264 3.47 15.21 0.79
C VAL A 264 3.51 15.04 -0.74
N ASP A 265 3.94 13.87 -1.23
CA ASP A 265 4.13 13.61 -2.67
C ASP A 265 2.97 12.83 -3.28
N GLY A 266 2.31 11.98 -2.48
CA GLY A 266 1.19 11.15 -2.96
C GLY A 266 0.11 10.95 -1.92
N LEU A 267 -1.09 10.64 -2.42
CA LEU A 267 -2.28 10.35 -1.64
C LEU A 267 -2.81 8.96 -1.97
N ILE A 268 -2.79 8.06 -1.01
CA ILE A 268 -3.44 6.76 -1.08
C ILE A 268 -4.87 6.95 -0.61
N SER A 269 -5.83 6.91 -1.56
CA SER A 269 -7.20 7.37 -1.33
C SER A 269 -8.26 6.36 -1.72
N ASP A 270 -9.34 6.32 -0.94
CA ASP A 270 -10.57 5.57 -1.26
C ASP A 270 -11.44 6.23 -2.33
N TYR A 271 -11.18 7.49 -2.66
CA TYR A 271 -12.01 8.28 -3.58
C TYR A 271 -11.17 9.05 -4.60
N ALA A 272 -11.51 8.91 -5.88
CA ALA A 272 -10.83 9.67 -6.93
C ALA A 272 -11.10 11.19 -6.86
N GLY A 273 -12.24 11.60 -6.27
CA GLY A 273 -12.67 13.01 -6.16
C GLY A 273 -11.93 13.84 -5.12
N VAL A 274 -10.97 13.30 -4.38
CA VAL A 274 -10.20 14.05 -3.36
C VAL A 274 -9.24 15.09 -3.97
N VAL A 275 -8.84 14.88 -5.22
CA VAL A 275 -8.06 15.87 -6.01
C VAL A 275 -8.95 16.49 -7.10
N GLY A 276 -8.76 17.76 -7.38
CA GLY A 276 -9.57 18.55 -8.33
C GLY A 276 -9.22 18.33 -9.81
N ARG A 277 -8.93 17.07 -10.20
CA ARG A 277 -8.61 16.71 -11.59
C ARG A 277 -9.84 16.39 -12.41
#